data_136d2e5df25a127f1e30ab87a7462d8b
#
_entry.id   136d2e5df25a127f1e30ab87a7462d8b
#
_cell.length_a   1.000
_cell.length_b   1.000
_cell.length_c   1.000
_cell.angle_alpha   90.00
_cell.angle_beta   90.00
_cell.angle_gamma   90.00
#
_symmetry.space_group_name_H-M   'P 1'
#
loop_
_entity.id
_entity.type
_entity.pdbx_description
1 polymer ?
#
loop_
_entity_poly.entity_id
_entity_poly.type
_entity_poly.pdbx_seq_one_letter_code
_entity_poly.pdbx_strand_id
1 'polypeptide(L)'
;MPETSPAPKPPHPRLVLALGLLLPCVGQVLNRTPQRALTFLFFAVLFGWVTMNLVTAAVCAARGYPAWRCFVAQHAGLLFIWLVAAMDAYQLARVRWVQFHFRPAP
;
A
#
# COMPACT_ATOMS: atom_id res chain seq x y z
N MET A 1 11.41 -33.41 -16.65
CA MET A 1 10.65 -32.41 -16.67
C MET A 1 9.99 -32.16 -15.43
N PRO A 2 10.01 -31.16 -15.15
CA PRO A 2 9.41 -30.82 -13.98
C PRO A 2 7.97 -31.05 -14.06
N GLU A 3 7.49 -31.55 -13.06
CA GLU A 3 6.21 -31.68 -13.06
C GLU A 3 5.55 -30.45 -13.10
N THR A 4 4.53 -30.43 -13.56
CA THR A 4 3.79 -29.25 -13.78
C THR A 4 2.84 -29.07 -12.68
N SER A 5 3.33 -28.74 -11.52
CA SER A 5 2.34 -28.38 -10.52
C SER A 5 1.59 -27.16 -11.00
N PRO A 6 0.29 -27.09 -10.78
CA PRO A 6 -0.50 -25.94 -11.21
C PRO A 6 0.00 -24.70 -10.51
N ALA A 7 -0.04 -23.58 -11.20
CA ALA A 7 0.34 -22.32 -10.60
C ALA A 7 -0.56 -22.05 -9.39
N PRO A 8 0.00 -21.52 -8.30
CA PRO A 8 -0.82 -21.23 -7.15
C PRO A 8 -1.89 -20.20 -7.50
N LYS A 9 -3.07 -20.37 -6.95
CA LYS A 9 -4.15 -19.44 -7.16
C LYS A 9 -3.77 -18.08 -6.55
N PRO A 10 -3.90 -17.00 -7.31
CA PRO A 10 -3.58 -15.69 -6.76
C PRO A 10 -4.59 -15.30 -5.67
N PRO A 11 -4.20 -14.45 -4.73
CA PRO A 11 -5.12 -13.99 -3.70
C PRO A 11 -6.24 -13.16 -4.31
N HIS A 12 -7.40 -13.19 -3.68
CA HIS A 12 -8.54 -12.40 -4.15
C HIS A 12 -8.23 -10.91 -4.03
N PRO A 13 -8.55 -10.10 -5.06
CA PRO A 13 -8.21 -8.68 -5.01
C PRO A 13 -8.80 -7.94 -3.82
N ARG A 14 -10.02 -8.28 -3.40
CA ARG A 14 -10.63 -7.64 -2.25
C ARG A 14 -9.91 -7.95 -0.96
N LEU A 15 -9.39 -9.18 -0.82
CA LEU A 15 -8.59 -9.55 0.35
C LEU A 15 -7.30 -8.75 0.39
N VAL A 16 -6.63 -8.62 -0.76
CA VAL A 16 -5.39 -7.84 -0.86
C VAL A 16 -5.65 -6.38 -0.50
N LEU A 17 -6.75 -5.79 -1.00
CA LEU A 17 -7.11 -4.43 -0.67
C LEU A 17 -7.39 -4.26 0.82
N ALA A 18 -8.19 -5.16 1.40
CA ALA A 18 -8.55 -5.07 2.82
C ALA A 18 -7.32 -5.16 3.72
N LEU A 19 -6.44 -6.13 3.46
CA LEU A 19 -5.22 -6.29 4.26
C LEU A 19 -4.23 -5.15 4.02
N GLY A 20 -4.17 -4.64 2.78
CA GLY A 20 -3.32 -3.49 2.47
C GLY A 20 -3.77 -2.22 3.15
N LEU A 21 -5.07 -2.05 3.38
CA LEU A 21 -5.59 -0.90 4.12
C LEU A 21 -5.38 -1.07 5.63
N LEU A 22 -5.37 -2.30 6.14
CA LEU A 22 -5.14 -2.54 7.56
C LEU A 22 -3.67 -2.40 7.92
N LEU A 23 -2.78 -2.96 7.10
CA LEU A 23 -1.35 -2.95 7.36
C LEU A 23 -0.61 -2.46 6.12
N PRO A 24 0.33 -1.52 6.25
CA PRO A 24 1.05 -1.02 5.09
C PRO A 24 1.90 -2.12 4.46
N CYS A 25 1.92 -2.16 3.13
CA CYS A 25 2.75 -3.06 2.32
C CYS A 25 2.39 -4.54 2.42
N VAL A 26 1.36 -4.93 3.16
CA VAL A 26 0.95 -6.33 3.24
C VAL A 26 0.42 -6.81 1.88
N GLY A 27 -0.26 -5.93 1.14
CA GLY A 27 -0.74 -6.28 -0.19
C GLY A 27 0.37 -6.69 -1.13
N GLN A 28 1.50 -5.99 -1.09
CA GLN A 28 2.65 -6.34 -1.92
C GLN A 28 3.26 -7.68 -1.51
N VAL A 29 3.29 -7.97 -0.22
CA VAL A 29 3.76 -9.26 0.27
C VAL A 29 2.83 -10.38 -0.21
N LEU A 30 1.51 -10.17 -0.14
CA LEU A 30 0.54 -11.13 -0.63
C LEU A 30 0.67 -11.36 -2.14
N ASN A 31 1.03 -10.33 -2.88
CA ASN A 31 1.24 -10.42 -4.32
C ASN A 31 2.63 -10.98 -4.68
N ARG A 32 3.43 -11.34 -3.69
CA ARG A 32 4.79 -11.85 -3.88
C ARG A 32 5.68 -10.84 -4.60
N THR A 33 5.56 -9.57 -4.22
CA THR A 33 6.38 -8.48 -4.77
C THR A 33 7.14 -7.79 -3.64
N PRO A 34 8.11 -8.47 -3.01
CA PRO A 34 8.80 -7.93 -1.85
C PRO A 34 9.59 -6.66 -2.15
N GLN A 35 10.11 -6.52 -3.38
CA GLN A 35 10.83 -5.31 -3.77
C GLN A 35 9.90 -4.09 -3.78
N ARG A 36 8.66 -4.26 -4.24
CA ARG A 36 7.67 -3.20 -4.19
C ARG A 36 7.30 -2.87 -2.75
N ALA A 37 7.19 -3.89 -1.90
CA ALA A 37 6.91 -3.67 -0.49
C ALA A 37 8.00 -2.82 0.16
N LEU A 38 9.26 -3.13 -0.11
CA LEU A 38 10.39 -2.37 0.43
C LEU A 38 10.40 -0.93 -0.11
N THR A 39 10.10 -0.76 -1.40
CA THR A 39 10.06 0.57 -2.02
C THR A 39 8.97 1.43 -1.37
N PHE A 40 7.76 0.89 -1.22
CA PHE A 40 6.67 1.63 -0.59
C PHE A 40 6.97 1.90 0.88
N LEU A 41 7.58 0.96 1.58
CA LEU A 41 7.96 1.17 2.97
C LEU A 41 8.99 2.30 3.09
N PHE A 42 9.98 2.32 2.22
CA PHE A 42 10.97 3.38 2.18
C PHE A 42 10.31 4.74 1.97
N PHE A 43 9.42 4.85 0.97
CA PHE A 43 8.73 6.09 0.71
C PHE A 43 7.78 6.47 1.85
N ALA A 44 7.15 5.49 2.49
CA ALA A 44 6.27 5.75 3.62
C ALA A 44 7.05 6.39 4.78
N VAL A 45 8.23 5.84 5.09
CA VAL A 45 9.07 6.39 6.14
C VAL A 45 9.57 7.78 5.74
N LEU A 46 10.04 7.94 4.50
CA LEU A 46 10.56 9.21 4.01
C LEU A 46 9.49 10.31 4.04
N PHE A 47 8.34 10.05 3.42
CA PHE A 47 7.29 11.05 3.35
C PHE A 47 6.65 11.31 4.72
N GLY A 48 6.55 10.27 5.55
CA GLY A 48 6.09 10.43 6.92
C GLY A 48 7.01 11.35 7.71
N TRP A 49 8.33 11.11 7.60
CA TRP A 49 9.32 11.94 8.28
C TRP A 49 9.27 13.39 7.78
N VAL A 50 9.19 13.58 6.47
CA VAL A 50 9.12 14.92 5.87
C VAL A 50 7.90 15.67 6.36
N THR A 51 6.70 15.05 6.32
CA THR A 51 5.49 15.73 6.75
C THR A 51 5.49 16.03 8.25
N MET A 52 6.05 15.15 9.07
CA MET A 52 6.17 15.42 10.50
C MET A 52 7.09 16.58 10.80
N ASN A 53 8.12 16.78 9.99
CA ASN A 53 9.04 17.91 10.17
C ASN A 53 8.53 19.22 9.58
N LEU A 54 7.72 19.14 8.51
CA LEU A 54 7.11 20.33 7.92
C LEU A 54 5.92 20.84 8.71
N VAL A 55 5.10 19.91 9.24
CA VAL A 55 3.90 20.26 9.98
C VAL A 55 4.18 20.04 11.46
N THR A 56 4.81 21.02 12.08
CA THR A 56 5.12 20.95 13.51
C THR A 56 3.95 21.45 14.35
N ALA A 57 3.99 21.17 15.64
CA ALA A 57 2.98 21.69 16.57
C ALA A 57 2.95 23.22 16.55
N ALA A 58 4.10 23.86 16.38
CA ALA A 58 4.19 25.32 16.31
C ALA A 58 3.47 25.85 15.07
N VAL A 59 3.65 25.19 13.91
CA VAL A 59 2.97 25.58 12.68
C VAL A 59 1.46 25.41 12.82
N CYS A 60 1.00 24.31 13.40
CA CYS A 60 -0.41 24.08 13.65
C CYS A 60 -1.01 25.14 14.56
N ALA A 61 -0.32 25.49 15.63
CA ALA A 61 -0.77 26.52 16.56
C ALA A 61 -0.83 27.87 15.88
N ALA A 62 0.18 28.21 15.08
CA ALA A 62 0.22 29.50 14.37
C ALA A 62 -0.93 29.63 13.36
N ARG A 63 -1.39 28.50 12.78
CA ARG A 63 -2.49 28.48 11.81
C ARG A 63 -3.85 28.27 12.46
N GLY A 64 -3.90 28.07 13.77
CA GLY A 64 -5.16 27.82 14.48
C GLY A 64 -5.79 26.46 14.16
N TYR A 65 -5.03 25.46 13.77
CA TYR A 65 -5.57 24.15 13.47
C TYR A 65 -5.92 23.40 14.76
N PRO A 66 -7.08 22.71 14.82
CA PRO A 66 -7.38 21.85 15.95
C PRO A 66 -6.44 20.64 15.98
N ALA A 67 -6.33 20.01 17.14
CA ALA A 67 -5.38 18.91 17.34
C ALA A 67 -5.55 17.76 16.33
N TRP A 68 -6.79 17.42 15.97
CA TRP A 68 -7.02 16.33 15.03
C TRP A 68 -6.55 16.67 13.61
N ARG A 69 -6.72 17.94 13.20
CA ARG A 69 -6.21 18.37 11.89
C ARG A 69 -4.70 18.38 11.85
N CYS A 70 -4.08 18.81 12.93
CA CYS A 70 -2.64 18.81 13.04
C CYS A 70 -2.11 17.36 12.95
N PHE A 71 -2.74 16.44 13.66
CA PHE A 71 -2.36 15.02 13.62
C PHE A 71 -2.46 14.46 12.21
N VAL A 72 -3.59 14.69 11.52
CA VAL A 72 -3.78 14.20 10.15
C VAL A 72 -2.74 14.82 9.22
N ALA A 73 -2.48 16.13 9.33
CA ALA A 73 -1.51 16.79 8.47
C ALA A 73 -0.09 16.27 8.71
N GLN A 74 0.28 16.01 9.96
CA GLN A 74 1.59 15.45 10.29
C GLN A 74 1.81 14.07 9.69
N HIS A 75 0.74 13.29 9.54
CA HIS A 75 0.83 11.94 9.01
C HIS A 75 0.36 11.85 7.55
N ALA A 76 0.16 12.99 6.90
CA ALA A 76 -0.38 13.01 5.54
C ALA A 76 0.50 12.26 4.54
N GLY A 77 1.83 12.40 4.65
CA GLY A 77 2.74 11.69 3.76
C GLY A 77 2.66 10.18 3.92
N LEU A 78 2.64 9.72 5.17
CA LEU A 78 2.50 8.29 5.46
C LEU A 78 1.16 7.75 4.96
N LEU A 79 0.07 8.47 5.23
CA LEU A 79 -1.25 8.05 4.78
C LEU A 79 -1.36 8.02 3.26
N PHE A 80 -0.76 9.00 2.59
CA PHE A 80 -0.76 9.05 1.13
C PHE A 80 -0.06 7.81 0.54
N ILE A 81 1.14 7.50 1.01
CA ILE A 81 1.89 6.35 0.52
C ILE A 81 1.18 5.04 0.86
N TRP A 82 0.57 4.97 2.05
CA TRP A 82 -0.20 3.80 2.46
C TRP A 82 -1.35 3.53 1.47
N LEU A 83 -2.12 4.57 1.13
CA LEU A 83 -3.23 4.44 0.18
C LEU A 83 -2.73 4.07 -1.22
N VAL A 84 -1.64 4.70 -1.67
CA VAL A 84 -1.05 4.39 -2.98
C VAL A 84 -0.59 2.93 -3.01
N ALA A 85 0.06 2.46 -1.95
CA ALA A 85 0.52 1.08 -1.87
C ALA A 85 -0.66 0.09 -1.89
N ALA A 86 -1.72 0.40 -1.17
CA ALA A 86 -2.92 -0.45 -1.15
C ALA A 86 -3.57 -0.52 -2.54
N MET A 87 -3.65 0.62 -3.23
CA MET A 87 -4.20 0.66 -4.58
C MET A 87 -3.32 -0.09 -5.58
N ASP A 88 -2.00 0.06 -5.49
CA ASP A 88 -1.08 -0.66 -6.35
C ASP A 88 -1.24 -2.17 -6.17
N ALA A 89 -1.28 -2.64 -4.94
CA ALA A 89 -1.44 -4.04 -4.62
C ALA A 89 -2.78 -4.58 -5.13
N TYR A 90 -3.84 -3.80 -4.96
CA TYR A 90 -5.17 -4.17 -5.44
C TYR A 90 -5.21 -4.32 -6.96
N GLN A 91 -4.64 -3.34 -7.68
CA GLN A 91 -4.63 -3.38 -9.13
C GLN A 91 -3.84 -4.59 -9.66
N LEU A 92 -2.68 -4.86 -9.08
CA LEU A 92 -1.88 -6.00 -9.47
C LEU A 92 -2.61 -7.31 -9.18
N ALA A 93 -3.24 -7.41 -8.00
CA ALA A 93 -4.00 -8.60 -7.63
C ALA A 93 -5.18 -8.82 -8.58
N ARG A 94 -5.86 -7.73 -8.97
CA ARG A 94 -6.97 -7.80 -9.91
C ARG A 94 -6.51 -8.29 -11.28
N VAL A 95 -5.40 -7.77 -11.78
CA VAL A 95 -4.86 -8.21 -13.08
C VAL A 95 -4.51 -9.70 -13.02
N ARG A 96 -3.82 -10.13 -11.96
CA ARG A 96 -3.44 -11.54 -11.81
C ARG A 96 -4.67 -12.44 -11.67
N TRP A 97 -5.69 -11.97 -10.95
CA TRP A 97 -6.92 -12.73 -10.78
C TRP A 97 -7.63 -12.93 -12.11
N VAL A 98 -7.74 -11.85 -12.91
CA VAL A 98 -8.36 -11.93 -14.24
C VAL A 98 -7.57 -12.86 -15.14
N GLN A 99 -6.26 -12.75 -15.14
CA GLN A 99 -5.42 -13.61 -15.94
C GLN A 99 -5.56 -15.08 -15.56
N PHE A 100 -5.68 -15.36 -14.26
CA PHE A 100 -5.84 -16.72 -13.79
C PHE A 100 -7.18 -17.31 -14.23
N HIS A 101 -8.28 -16.56 -14.13
CA HIS A 101 -9.61 -17.06 -14.41
C HIS A 101 -9.98 -17.03 -15.89
N PHE A 102 -9.40 -16.09 -16.65
CA PHE A 102 -9.72 -15.91 -18.05
C PHE A 102 -8.56 -16.23 -18.97
N ARG A 103 -7.62 -17.05 -18.49
CA ARG A 103 -6.50 -17.48 -19.32
C ARG A 103 -7.05 -18.28 -20.50
N PRO A 104 -6.65 -17.94 -21.74
CA PRO A 104 -7.13 -18.73 -22.88
C PRO A 104 -6.59 -20.14 -22.79
N ALA A 105 -7.38 -21.08 -23.28
CA ALA A 105 -6.96 -22.46 -23.32
C ALA A 105 -5.77 -22.60 -24.25
N PRO A 106 -4.80 -23.44 -23.93
CA PRO A 106 -3.66 -23.66 -24.80
C PRO A 106 -4.06 -24.37 -26.10
#